data_cbdeff085dd450855541afe704f78e0d
#
_entry.id   cbdeff085dd450855541afe704f78e0d
#
_cell.length_a   1.000
_cell.length_b   1.000
_cell.length_c   1.000
_cell.angle_alpha   90.00
_cell.angle_beta   90.00
_cell.angle_gamma   90.00
#
_symmetry.space_group_name_H-M   'P 1'
#
loop_
_entity.id
_entity.type
_entity.pdbx_description
1 polymer ?
#
loop_
_entity_poly.entity_id
_entity_poly.type
_entity_poly.pdbx_seq_one_letter_code
_entity_poly.pdbx_strand_id
1 'polypeptide(L)'
;MQNIKNIIFDYGNVIFSIDFDRVQQSLKELGIRNVDEFYGHLQQDPIFDAFDRGQISAAQFRDRIREKSGKSALTDSEIDRAWNSILIGIAEGNHDLLLKLKSKYRTFLLSNINEIHFNYIMKYLKDEFGFDNNDHLFEKVYYSHFTGMRKPEPAIFEKVLEENNLNPAETLFIDDSPQHLAAAQVLGIQTFQMTAPDTIQAFAQREGLV
;
A
#
# COMPACT_ATOMS: atom_id res chain seq x y z
N MET A 1 -6.43 21.50 -8.58
CA MET A 1 -7.50 20.46 -8.64
C MET A 1 -8.85 21.11 -8.56
N GLN A 2 -9.83 20.65 -9.32
CA GLN A 2 -11.12 21.32 -9.37
C GLN A 2 -12.21 20.38 -8.84
N ASN A 3 -13.05 20.92 -7.95
CA ASN A 3 -14.28 20.29 -7.48
C ASN A 3 -14.14 18.88 -6.87
N ILE A 4 -13.09 18.65 -6.06
CA ILE A 4 -12.87 17.36 -5.40
C ILE A 4 -13.88 17.17 -4.26
N LYS A 5 -14.53 16.00 -4.25
CA LYS A 5 -15.43 15.54 -3.19
C LYS A 5 -14.93 14.25 -2.53
N ASN A 6 -14.17 13.45 -3.27
CA ASN A 6 -13.70 12.14 -2.85
C ASN A 6 -12.19 12.06 -2.98
N ILE A 7 -11.51 11.43 -2.04
CA ILE A 7 -10.07 11.19 -2.09
C ILE A 7 -9.80 9.71 -1.87
N ILE A 8 -9.12 9.08 -2.81
CA ILE A 8 -8.60 7.72 -2.69
C ILE A 8 -7.09 7.84 -2.42
N PHE A 9 -6.63 7.22 -1.36
CA PHE A 9 -5.22 7.21 -0.97
C PHE A 9 -4.59 5.85 -1.25
N ASP A 10 -3.39 5.83 -1.82
CA ASP A 10 -2.49 4.71 -1.60
C ASP A 10 -1.97 4.73 -0.16
N TYR A 11 -1.36 3.62 0.26
CA TYR A 11 -0.82 3.49 1.61
C TYR A 11 0.69 3.71 1.64
N GLY A 12 1.44 2.90 0.89
CA GLY A 12 2.90 2.98 0.85
C GLY A 12 3.40 4.28 0.23
N ASN A 13 4.42 4.92 0.82
CA ASN A 13 4.99 6.20 0.41
C ASN A 13 3.99 7.38 0.30
N VAL A 14 2.73 7.16 0.63
CA VAL A 14 1.72 8.24 0.73
C VAL A 14 1.36 8.51 2.19
N ILE A 15 0.95 7.48 2.92
CA ILE A 15 0.55 7.55 4.33
C ILE A 15 1.59 6.88 5.21
N PHE A 16 1.99 5.66 4.83
CA PHE A 16 2.92 4.80 5.54
C PHE A 16 4.26 4.79 4.81
N SER A 17 5.31 5.25 5.46
CA SER A 17 6.65 5.28 4.88
C SER A 17 7.17 3.86 4.67
N ILE A 18 7.72 3.59 3.50
CA ILE A 18 8.35 2.31 3.17
C ILE A 18 9.77 2.53 2.64
N ASP A 19 10.62 1.51 2.82
CA ASP A 19 12.01 1.52 2.37
C ASP A 19 12.33 0.18 1.68
N PHE A 20 12.41 0.23 0.37
CA PHE A 20 12.64 -0.95 -0.47
C PHE A 20 14.03 -1.55 -0.28
N ASP A 21 15.04 -0.74 -0.01
CA ASP A 21 16.43 -1.22 0.16
C ASP A 21 16.57 -2.07 1.43
N ARG A 22 15.80 -1.77 2.48
CA ARG A 22 15.81 -2.53 3.73
C ARG A 22 15.32 -3.96 3.53
N VAL A 23 14.23 -4.17 2.80
CA VAL A 23 13.73 -5.53 2.54
C VAL A 23 14.68 -6.29 1.62
N GLN A 24 15.26 -5.65 0.61
CA GLN A 24 16.27 -6.29 -0.24
C GLN A 24 17.49 -6.73 0.59
N GLN A 25 17.98 -5.87 1.46
CA GLN A 25 19.10 -6.21 2.34
C GLN A 25 18.74 -7.39 3.28
N SER A 26 17.55 -7.34 3.89
CA SER A 26 17.07 -8.40 4.78
C SER A 26 16.91 -9.74 4.05
N LEU A 27 16.42 -9.74 2.81
CA LEU A 27 16.33 -10.95 1.98
C LEU A 27 17.72 -11.52 1.63
N LYS A 28 18.72 -10.67 1.36
CA LYS A 28 20.12 -11.08 1.19
C LYS A 28 20.67 -11.77 2.43
N GLU A 29 20.40 -11.23 3.62
CA GLU A 29 20.81 -11.80 4.90
C GLU A 29 20.16 -13.15 5.18
N LEU A 30 18.93 -13.38 4.74
CA LEU A 30 18.29 -14.69 4.76
C LEU A 30 18.97 -15.69 3.82
N GLY A 31 19.79 -15.25 2.87
CA GLY A 31 20.57 -16.11 1.96
C GLY A 31 20.06 -16.11 0.52
N ILE A 32 19.14 -15.24 0.15
CA ILE A 32 18.68 -15.10 -1.24
C ILE A 32 19.77 -14.39 -2.04
N ARG A 33 20.35 -15.08 -3.04
CA ARG A 33 21.55 -14.60 -3.76
C ARG A 33 21.24 -13.53 -4.81
N ASN A 34 20.18 -13.72 -5.59
CA ASN A 34 19.81 -12.83 -6.70
C ASN A 34 18.56 -12.02 -6.30
N VAL A 35 18.69 -11.18 -5.27
CA VAL A 35 17.55 -10.45 -4.73
C VAL A 35 16.94 -9.51 -5.77
N ASP A 36 17.76 -8.87 -6.61
CA ASP A 36 17.27 -7.94 -7.65
C ASP A 36 16.42 -8.63 -8.74
N GLU A 37 16.69 -9.92 -9.01
CA GLU A 37 15.85 -10.73 -9.91
C GLU A 37 14.64 -11.31 -9.19
N PHE A 38 14.79 -11.63 -7.90
CA PHE A 38 13.71 -12.19 -7.08
C PHE A 38 12.72 -11.13 -6.63
N TYR A 39 13.20 -10.02 -6.09
CA TYR A 39 12.40 -8.90 -5.61
C TYR A 39 13.07 -7.56 -5.97
N GLY A 40 13.00 -7.18 -7.25
CA GLY A 40 13.56 -5.94 -7.78
C GLY A 40 12.50 -4.93 -8.17
N HIS A 41 12.92 -3.71 -8.45
CA HIS A 41 12.01 -2.64 -8.92
C HIS A 41 11.43 -2.91 -10.32
N LEU A 42 12.20 -3.54 -11.20
CA LEU A 42 11.82 -3.78 -12.59
C LEU A 42 11.26 -5.19 -12.82
N GLN A 43 11.66 -6.14 -12.00
CA GLN A 43 11.27 -7.54 -12.11
C GLN A 43 11.09 -8.14 -10.73
N GLN A 44 10.05 -8.96 -10.60
CA GLN A 44 9.76 -9.69 -9.36
C GLN A 44 9.34 -11.12 -9.70
N ASP A 45 9.67 -12.07 -8.81
CA ASP A 45 9.15 -13.44 -8.90
C ASP A 45 7.60 -13.39 -8.84
N PRO A 46 6.88 -14.16 -9.68
CA PRO A 46 5.41 -14.14 -9.69
C PRO A 46 4.75 -14.42 -8.34
N ILE A 47 5.48 -14.98 -7.39
CA ILE A 47 4.99 -15.26 -6.03
C ILE A 47 4.51 -14.00 -5.32
N PHE A 48 5.15 -12.84 -5.57
CA PHE A 48 4.79 -11.58 -4.94
C PHE A 48 3.44 -11.07 -5.44
N ASP A 49 3.19 -11.15 -6.76
CA ASP A 49 1.89 -10.79 -7.33
C ASP A 49 0.79 -11.72 -6.80
N ALA A 50 1.04 -13.03 -6.78
CA ALA A 50 0.09 -14.00 -6.24
C ALA A 50 -0.19 -13.79 -4.75
N PHE A 51 0.83 -13.39 -3.97
CA PHE A 51 0.68 -13.11 -2.54
C PHE A 51 -0.08 -11.81 -2.28
N ASP A 52 0.22 -10.75 -3.02
CA ASP A 52 -0.52 -9.48 -2.95
C ASP A 52 -1.99 -9.61 -3.36
N ARG A 53 -2.33 -10.62 -4.18
CA ARG A 53 -3.71 -10.94 -4.55
C ARG A 53 -4.40 -11.90 -3.58
N GLY A 54 -3.71 -12.41 -2.57
CA GLY A 54 -4.25 -13.43 -1.68
C GLY A 54 -4.50 -14.80 -2.35
N GLN A 55 -3.87 -15.04 -3.51
CA GLN A 55 -3.97 -16.32 -4.24
C GLN A 55 -3.13 -17.41 -3.59
N ILE A 56 -2.16 -17.04 -2.77
CA ILE A 56 -1.37 -17.93 -1.93
C ILE A 56 -1.41 -17.46 -0.48
N SER A 57 -1.28 -18.41 0.45
CA SER A 57 -1.23 -18.13 1.89
C SER A 57 0.16 -17.63 2.31
N ALA A 58 0.23 -17.02 3.50
CA ALA A 58 1.49 -16.66 4.14
C ALA A 58 2.43 -17.88 4.32
N ALA A 59 1.89 -19.06 4.60
CA ALA A 59 2.69 -20.29 4.70
C ALA A 59 3.37 -20.63 3.36
N GLN A 60 2.62 -20.62 2.26
CA GLN A 60 3.17 -20.87 0.92
C GLN A 60 4.23 -19.84 0.51
N PHE A 61 4.00 -18.56 0.86
CA PHE A 61 4.99 -17.51 0.64
C PHE A 61 6.28 -17.78 1.43
N ARG A 62 6.19 -18.11 2.73
CA ARG A 62 7.35 -18.44 3.57
C ARG A 62 8.10 -19.66 3.06
N ASP A 63 7.40 -20.69 2.59
CA ASP A 63 8.04 -21.87 2.00
C ASP A 63 8.81 -21.51 0.74
N ARG A 64 8.32 -20.60 -0.09
CA ARG A 64 9.05 -20.08 -1.25
C ARG A 64 10.32 -19.33 -0.84
N ILE A 65 10.29 -18.56 0.23
CA ILE A 65 11.49 -17.89 0.77
C ILE A 65 12.50 -18.92 1.27
N ARG A 66 12.08 -19.98 1.97
CA ARG A 66 12.97 -21.08 2.39
C ARG A 66 13.64 -21.77 1.20
N GLU A 67 12.85 -22.06 0.17
CA GLU A 67 13.37 -22.66 -1.08
C GLU A 67 14.44 -21.75 -1.73
N LYS A 68 14.12 -20.47 -1.93
CA LYS A 68 15.01 -19.50 -2.58
C LYS A 68 16.28 -19.22 -1.78
N SER A 69 16.21 -19.23 -0.45
CA SER A 69 17.35 -19.06 0.44
C SER A 69 18.22 -20.31 0.56
N GLY A 70 17.68 -21.49 0.22
CA GLY A 70 18.32 -22.79 0.47
C GLY A 70 18.38 -23.15 1.96
N LYS A 71 17.61 -22.49 2.81
CA LYS A 71 17.62 -22.66 4.27
C LYS A 71 16.25 -23.12 4.79
N SER A 72 16.01 -24.43 4.79
CA SER A 72 14.74 -25.02 5.25
C SER A 72 14.43 -24.79 6.74
N ALA A 73 15.43 -24.47 7.55
CA ALA A 73 15.29 -24.25 8.98
C ALA A 73 14.87 -22.81 9.35
N LEU A 74 14.74 -21.88 8.39
CA LEU A 74 14.26 -20.53 8.69
C LEU A 74 12.86 -20.60 9.31
N THR A 75 12.71 -19.93 10.45
CA THR A 75 11.42 -19.82 11.13
C THR A 75 10.53 -18.81 10.41
N ASP A 76 9.21 -18.95 10.59
CA ASP A 76 8.24 -17.98 10.07
C ASP A 76 8.55 -16.55 10.56
N SER A 77 8.92 -16.42 11.82
CA SER A 77 9.24 -15.12 12.43
C SER A 77 10.49 -14.45 11.82
N GLU A 78 11.49 -15.22 11.42
CA GLU A 78 12.68 -14.67 10.73
C GLU A 78 12.31 -14.15 9.34
N ILE A 79 11.49 -14.91 8.60
CA ILE A 79 11.02 -14.53 7.27
C ILE A 79 10.10 -13.29 7.38
N ASP A 80 9.13 -13.30 8.28
CA ASP A 80 8.20 -12.17 8.46
C ASP A 80 8.94 -10.90 8.87
N ARG A 81 9.94 -10.99 9.73
CA ARG A 81 10.77 -9.86 10.13
C ARG A 81 11.52 -9.27 8.94
N ALA A 82 12.12 -10.14 8.12
CA ALA A 82 12.82 -9.71 6.92
C ALA A 82 11.86 -9.08 5.91
N TRP A 83 10.70 -9.69 5.69
CA TRP A 83 9.68 -9.18 4.77
C TRP A 83 9.08 -7.86 5.24
N ASN A 84 8.74 -7.74 6.52
CA ASN A 84 8.21 -6.52 7.13
C ASN A 84 9.25 -5.40 7.29
N SER A 85 10.53 -5.64 7.06
CA SER A 85 11.57 -4.61 7.18
C SER A 85 11.39 -3.43 6.22
N ILE A 86 10.61 -3.60 5.16
CA ILE A 86 10.19 -2.54 4.25
C ILE A 86 9.32 -1.47 4.94
N LEU A 87 8.59 -1.85 5.99
CA LEU A 87 7.61 -1.01 6.66
C LEU A 87 8.30 -0.15 7.74
N ILE A 88 8.24 1.18 7.59
CA ILE A 88 8.86 2.13 8.52
C ILE A 88 7.85 2.62 9.56
N GLY A 89 6.72 3.15 9.11
CA GLY A 89 5.68 3.72 9.98
C GLY A 89 4.93 4.88 9.35
N ILE A 90 3.95 5.39 10.07
CA ILE A 90 3.18 6.58 9.68
C ILE A 90 3.97 7.83 10.13
N ALA A 91 4.21 8.75 9.21
CA ALA A 91 4.90 10.01 9.53
C ALA A 91 4.05 10.84 10.51
N GLU A 92 4.75 11.54 11.42
CA GLU A 92 4.11 12.41 12.43
C GLU A 92 3.14 13.40 11.76
N GLY A 93 1.94 13.53 12.32
CA GLY A 93 0.88 14.42 11.84
C GLY A 93 0.04 13.87 10.67
N ASN A 94 0.44 12.78 10.01
CA ASN A 94 -0.36 12.17 8.94
C ASN A 94 -1.71 11.67 9.45
N HIS A 95 -1.74 11.08 10.63
CA HIS A 95 -2.97 10.59 11.24
C HIS A 95 -3.99 11.74 11.44
N ASP A 96 -3.56 12.84 12.04
CA ASP A 96 -4.41 14.02 12.30
C ASP A 96 -4.85 14.69 11.00
N LEU A 97 -3.99 14.71 9.98
CA LEU A 97 -4.34 15.19 8.65
C LEU A 97 -5.47 14.36 8.03
N LEU A 98 -5.36 13.03 8.08
CA LEU A 98 -6.38 12.15 7.52
C LEU A 98 -7.74 12.32 8.20
N LEU A 99 -7.77 12.50 9.52
CA LEU A 99 -9.00 12.86 10.25
C LEU A 99 -9.60 14.18 9.78
N LYS A 100 -8.77 15.21 9.56
CA LYS A 100 -9.23 16.49 9.00
C LYS A 100 -9.79 16.35 7.59
N LEU A 101 -9.11 15.59 6.73
CA LEU A 101 -9.58 15.33 5.37
C LEU A 101 -10.90 14.54 5.37
N LYS A 102 -11.02 13.50 6.20
CA LYS A 102 -12.29 12.75 6.36
C LYS A 102 -13.46 13.62 6.80
N SER A 103 -13.22 14.70 7.55
CA SER A 103 -14.29 15.62 7.95
C SER A 103 -14.82 16.51 6.81
N LYS A 104 -14.08 16.62 5.71
CA LYS A 104 -14.42 17.48 4.57
C LYS A 104 -14.73 16.70 3.29
N TYR A 105 -14.13 15.53 3.12
CA TYR A 105 -14.20 14.70 1.93
C TYR A 105 -14.60 13.27 2.29
N ARG A 106 -15.15 12.55 1.32
CA ARG A 106 -15.25 11.10 1.41
C ARG A 106 -13.86 10.52 1.17
N THR A 107 -13.33 9.75 2.10
CA THR A 107 -11.96 9.24 2.03
C THR A 107 -11.94 7.72 1.92
N PHE A 108 -11.07 7.21 1.04
CA PHE A 108 -10.94 5.78 0.75
C PHE A 108 -9.47 5.38 0.78
N LEU A 109 -9.19 4.16 1.16
CA LEU A 109 -7.86 3.56 1.07
C LEU A 109 -7.86 2.48 -0.02
N LEU A 110 -6.86 2.51 -0.92
CA LEU A 110 -6.66 1.51 -1.96
C LEU A 110 -5.19 1.08 -1.98
N SER A 111 -4.90 -0.07 -1.39
CA SER A 111 -3.53 -0.55 -1.17
C SER A 111 -3.27 -1.92 -1.79
N ASN A 112 -2.16 -2.03 -2.53
CA ASN A 112 -1.57 -3.33 -2.87
C ASN A 112 -0.79 -3.83 -1.64
N ILE A 113 -1.27 -4.88 -1.01
CA ILE A 113 -0.71 -5.39 0.25
C ILE A 113 -1.03 -6.88 0.42
N ASN A 114 -0.09 -7.61 1.02
CA ASN A 114 -0.26 -9.02 1.35
C ASN A 114 -0.60 -9.25 2.83
N GLU A 115 -0.95 -10.49 3.16
CA GLU A 115 -1.38 -10.91 4.49
C GLU A 115 -0.33 -10.59 5.58
N ILE A 116 0.97 -10.80 5.32
CA ILE A 116 2.03 -10.58 6.33
C ILE A 116 2.17 -9.09 6.65
N HIS A 117 2.24 -8.24 5.62
CA HIS A 117 2.28 -6.79 5.80
C HIS A 117 1.00 -6.25 6.45
N PHE A 118 -0.17 -6.76 6.04
CA PHE A 118 -1.44 -6.38 6.62
C PHE A 118 -1.47 -6.64 8.13
N ASN A 119 -1.11 -7.85 8.56
CA ASN A 119 -1.08 -8.21 9.97
C ASN A 119 -0.09 -7.35 10.78
N TYR A 120 1.07 -7.05 10.19
CA TYR A 120 2.05 -6.16 10.83
C TYR A 120 1.50 -4.74 10.99
N ILE A 121 0.87 -4.19 9.96
CA ILE A 121 0.31 -2.84 9.99
C ILE A 121 -0.86 -2.75 10.98
N MET A 122 -1.74 -3.74 11.04
CA MET A 122 -2.84 -3.74 12.02
C MET A 122 -2.29 -3.78 13.46
N LYS A 123 -1.24 -4.57 13.70
CA LYS A 123 -0.55 -4.56 15.00
C LYS A 123 0.10 -3.19 15.28
N TYR A 124 0.78 -2.59 14.32
CA TYR A 124 1.38 -1.26 14.44
C TYR A 124 0.33 -0.20 14.80
N LEU A 125 -0.81 -0.18 14.09
CA LEU A 125 -1.90 0.75 14.40
C LEU A 125 -2.44 0.58 15.83
N LYS A 126 -2.52 -0.67 16.29
CA LYS A 126 -2.96 -0.97 17.65
C LYS A 126 -1.98 -0.46 18.70
N ASP A 127 -0.69 -0.73 18.48
CA ASP A 127 0.37 -0.40 19.44
C ASP A 127 0.61 1.12 19.51
N GLU A 128 0.62 1.84 18.37
CA GLU A 128 0.96 3.25 18.30
C GLU A 128 -0.24 4.19 18.49
N PHE A 129 -1.42 3.78 18.03
CA PHE A 129 -2.61 4.66 17.99
C PHE A 129 -3.82 4.09 18.73
N GLY A 130 -3.79 2.83 19.17
CA GLY A 130 -4.90 2.18 19.87
C GLY A 130 -6.04 1.71 18.96
N PHE A 131 -5.85 1.67 17.64
CA PHE A 131 -6.86 1.26 16.66
C PHE A 131 -6.61 -0.14 16.11
N ASP A 132 -7.69 -0.90 15.92
CA ASP A 132 -7.59 -2.27 15.40
C ASP A 132 -7.54 -2.33 13.86
N ASN A 133 -7.90 -1.21 13.17
CA ASN A 133 -7.94 -1.10 11.70
C ASN A 133 -7.92 0.37 11.26
N ASN A 134 -8.04 0.61 9.94
CA ASN A 134 -8.06 1.93 9.32
C ASN A 134 -9.46 2.55 9.17
N ASP A 135 -10.54 1.93 9.64
CA ASP A 135 -11.92 2.39 9.40
C ASP A 135 -12.21 3.75 10.03
N HIS A 136 -11.49 4.11 11.09
CA HIS A 136 -11.59 5.43 11.71
C HIS A 136 -11.08 6.56 10.80
N LEU A 137 -10.17 6.28 9.85
CA LEU A 137 -9.58 7.24 8.91
C LEU A 137 -10.29 7.28 7.56
N PHE A 138 -10.96 6.20 7.16
CA PHE A 138 -11.55 6.06 5.84
C PHE A 138 -13.01 5.64 5.92
N GLU A 139 -13.79 6.00 4.90
CA GLU A 139 -15.17 5.53 4.73
C GLU A 139 -15.16 4.05 4.33
N LYS A 140 -14.22 3.66 3.47
CA LYS A 140 -14.01 2.27 3.08
C LYS A 140 -12.55 2.02 2.71
N VAL A 141 -12.09 0.79 2.97
CA VAL A 141 -10.72 0.34 2.69
C VAL A 141 -10.73 -0.82 1.70
N TYR A 142 -9.75 -0.83 0.77
CA TYR A 142 -9.57 -1.85 -0.24
C TYR A 142 -8.13 -2.36 -0.18
N TYR A 143 -7.99 -3.60 0.22
CA TYR A 143 -6.71 -4.30 0.26
C TYR A 143 -6.68 -5.38 -0.81
N SER A 144 -5.63 -5.43 -1.62
CA SER A 144 -5.53 -6.32 -2.78
C SER A 144 -5.69 -7.80 -2.40
N HIS A 145 -5.10 -8.23 -1.29
CA HIS A 145 -5.18 -9.64 -0.85
C HIS A 145 -6.59 -10.08 -0.41
N PHE A 146 -7.49 -9.14 -0.05
CA PHE A 146 -8.89 -9.46 0.21
C PHE A 146 -9.77 -9.37 -1.05
N THR A 147 -9.43 -8.47 -1.96
CA THR A 147 -10.24 -8.26 -3.17
C THR A 147 -9.87 -9.21 -4.31
N GLY A 148 -8.67 -9.80 -4.28
CA GLY A 148 -8.11 -10.57 -5.39
C GLY A 148 -7.66 -9.70 -6.58
N MET A 149 -7.83 -8.38 -6.48
CA MET A 149 -7.50 -7.39 -7.51
C MET A 149 -6.42 -6.44 -7.02
N ARG A 150 -5.59 -5.92 -7.92
CA ARG A 150 -4.54 -4.96 -7.55
C ARG A 150 -4.36 -3.87 -8.59
N LYS A 151 -3.85 -2.73 -8.15
CA LYS A 151 -3.33 -1.68 -9.03
C LYS A 151 -2.14 -2.24 -9.83
N PRO A 152 -1.96 -1.88 -11.12
CA PRO A 152 -2.67 -0.88 -11.91
C PRO A 152 -3.89 -1.41 -12.71
N GLU A 153 -4.45 -2.56 -12.37
CA GLU A 153 -5.60 -3.09 -13.12
C GLU A 153 -6.80 -2.15 -13.05
N PRO A 154 -7.45 -1.80 -14.17
CA PRO A 154 -8.63 -0.92 -14.17
C PRO A 154 -9.76 -1.43 -13.26
N ALA A 155 -9.96 -2.75 -13.21
CA ALA A 155 -11.04 -3.38 -12.45
C ALA A 155 -11.08 -3.01 -10.97
N ILE A 156 -9.91 -2.77 -10.32
CA ILE A 156 -9.92 -2.37 -8.91
C ILE A 156 -10.38 -0.93 -8.72
N PHE A 157 -10.05 -0.02 -9.65
CA PHE A 157 -10.54 1.35 -9.61
C PHE A 157 -12.04 1.42 -9.92
N GLU A 158 -12.49 0.68 -10.95
CA GLU A 158 -13.91 0.54 -11.30
C GLU A 158 -14.72 0.05 -10.09
N LYS A 159 -14.23 -0.99 -9.40
CA LYS A 159 -14.84 -1.50 -8.16
C LYS A 159 -14.98 -0.41 -7.09
N VAL A 160 -13.94 0.39 -6.84
CA VAL A 160 -14.00 1.49 -5.86
C VAL A 160 -15.02 2.53 -6.26
N LEU A 161 -15.04 2.94 -7.54
CA LEU A 161 -15.99 3.92 -8.06
C LEU A 161 -17.43 3.43 -7.96
N GLU A 162 -17.72 2.23 -8.44
CA GLU A 162 -19.07 1.66 -8.50
C GLU A 162 -19.64 1.39 -7.10
N GLU A 163 -18.90 0.70 -6.24
CA GLU A 163 -19.37 0.34 -4.89
C GLU A 163 -19.70 1.55 -4.02
N ASN A 164 -19.07 2.69 -4.28
CA ASN A 164 -19.25 3.91 -3.50
C ASN A 164 -19.99 5.02 -4.27
N ASN A 165 -20.45 4.74 -5.49
CA ASN A 165 -21.13 5.71 -6.37
C ASN A 165 -20.30 7.00 -6.54
N LEU A 166 -19.00 6.87 -6.83
CA LEU A 166 -18.10 8.00 -7.00
C LEU A 166 -18.13 8.50 -8.45
N ASN A 167 -18.21 9.84 -8.61
CA ASN A 167 -17.96 10.46 -9.90
C ASN A 167 -16.44 10.59 -10.12
N PRO A 168 -15.86 9.96 -11.15
CA PRO A 168 -14.41 10.02 -11.40
C PRO A 168 -13.87 11.46 -11.46
N ALA A 169 -14.60 12.37 -12.14
CA ALA A 169 -14.20 13.77 -12.29
C ALA A 169 -14.17 14.56 -10.96
N GLU A 170 -14.83 14.07 -9.91
CA GLU A 170 -14.86 14.64 -8.55
C GLU A 170 -14.00 13.84 -7.57
N THR A 171 -13.24 12.86 -8.07
CA THR A 171 -12.41 11.96 -7.27
C THR A 171 -10.94 12.21 -7.56
N LEU A 172 -10.16 12.38 -6.48
CA LEU A 172 -8.71 12.49 -6.51
C LEU A 172 -8.09 11.17 -6.05
N PHE A 173 -7.15 10.63 -6.79
CA PHE A 173 -6.32 9.50 -6.39
C PHE A 173 -4.87 9.97 -6.16
N ILE A 174 -4.33 9.67 -4.98
CA ILE A 174 -2.97 10.01 -4.55
C ILE A 174 -2.17 8.72 -4.41
N ASP A 175 -1.11 8.58 -5.21
CA ASP A 175 -0.27 7.38 -5.25
C ASP A 175 1.16 7.77 -5.66
N ASP A 176 2.17 7.00 -5.31
CA ASP A 176 3.57 7.26 -5.69
C ASP A 176 3.93 6.65 -7.06
N SER A 177 3.17 5.65 -7.52
CA SER A 177 3.44 4.90 -8.75
C SER A 177 2.81 5.55 -10.00
N PRO A 178 3.61 5.97 -11.00
CA PRO A 178 3.10 6.51 -12.25
C PRO A 178 2.15 5.55 -12.99
N GLN A 179 2.38 4.23 -12.88
CA GLN A 179 1.57 3.21 -13.54
C GLN A 179 0.16 3.13 -12.94
N HIS A 180 0.03 3.27 -11.63
CA HIS A 180 -1.26 3.29 -10.94
C HIS A 180 -2.04 4.55 -11.33
N LEU A 181 -1.37 5.69 -11.36
CA LEU A 181 -1.98 6.97 -11.74
C LEU A 181 -2.47 6.96 -13.17
N ALA A 182 -1.66 6.42 -14.10
CA ALA A 182 -2.05 6.31 -15.52
C ALA A 182 -3.32 5.45 -15.68
N ALA A 183 -3.45 4.34 -14.96
CA ALA A 183 -4.64 3.50 -15.00
C ALA A 183 -5.89 4.23 -14.45
N ALA A 184 -5.75 4.98 -13.36
CA ALA A 184 -6.84 5.78 -12.79
C ALA A 184 -7.27 6.91 -13.73
N GLN A 185 -6.34 7.58 -14.41
CA GLN A 185 -6.61 8.66 -15.37
C GLN A 185 -7.46 8.20 -16.56
N VAL A 186 -7.25 6.97 -17.04
CA VAL A 186 -8.05 6.40 -18.13
C VAL A 186 -9.54 6.35 -17.77
N LEU A 187 -9.85 6.20 -16.48
CA LEU A 187 -11.23 6.21 -15.96
C LEU A 187 -11.76 7.61 -15.63
N GLY A 188 -10.98 8.66 -15.89
CA GLY A 188 -11.35 10.05 -15.62
C GLY A 188 -11.13 10.50 -14.18
N ILE A 189 -10.43 9.73 -13.36
CA ILE A 189 -10.05 10.10 -11.99
C ILE A 189 -8.95 11.16 -12.05
N GLN A 190 -9.06 12.23 -11.25
CA GLN A 190 -7.98 13.20 -11.07
C GLN A 190 -6.86 12.54 -10.25
N THR A 191 -5.61 12.79 -10.57
CA THR A 191 -4.48 12.11 -9.93
C THR A 191 -3.42 13.06 -9.43
N PHE A 192 -2.74 12.66 -8.36
CA PHE A 192 -1.54 13.34 -7.87
C PHE A 192 -0.46 12.31 -7.57
N GLN A 193 0.74 12.53 -8.14
CA GLN A 193 1.90 11.69 -7.84
C GLN A 193 2.61 12.20 -6.59
N MET A 194 2.63 11.36 -5.56
CA MET A 194 3.45 11.61 -4.38
C MET A 194 4.91 11.23 -4.68
N THR A 195 5.80 12.21 -4.67
CA THR A 195 7.22 12.00 -4.97
C THR A 195 8.06 12.72 -3.94
N ALA A 196 9.01 12.02 -3.33
CA ALA A 196 9.92 12.65 -2.36
C ALA A 196 10.64 13.86 -2.99
N PRO A 197 10.85 14.95 -2.26
CA PRO A 197 10.63 15.11 -0.81
C PRO A 197 9.21 15.59 -0.43
N ASP A 198 8.23 15.59 -1.35
CA ASP A 198 6.87 16.04 -1.05
C ASP A 198 6.21 15.11 -0.01
N THR A 199 5.31 15.67 0.78
CA THR A 199 4.54 14.95 1.79
C THR A 199 3.06 15.22 1.60
N ILE A 200 2.22 14.28 2.05
CA ILE A 200 0.77 14.46 2.00
C ILE A 200 0.31 15.71 2.75
N GLN A 201 1.03 16.12 3.80
CA GLN A 201 0.75 17.34 4.56
C GLN A 201 1.03 18.60 3.72
N ALA A 202 2.23 18.68 3.11
CA ALA A 202 2.61 19.79 2.25
C ALA A 202 1.67 19.88 1.03
N PHE A 203 1.34 18.75 0.43
CA PHE A 203 0.39 18.66 -0.65
C PHE A 203 -1.00 19.18 -0.24
N ALA A 204 -1.58 18.67 0.85
CA ALA A 204 -2.92 19.06 1.30
C ALA A 204 -3.00 20.55 1.62
N GLN A 205 -1.94 21.14 2.19
CA GLN A 205 -1.86 22.56 2.46
C GLN A 205 -1.76 23.38 1.17
N ARG A 206 -0.90 22.99 0.24
CA ARG A 206 -0.67 23.68 -1.04
C ARG A 206 -1.93 23.70 -1.91
N GLU A 207 -2.67 22.61 -1.92
CA GLU A 207 -3.91 22.48 -2.70
C GLU A 207 -5.16 23.00 -1.97
N GLY A 208 -5.02 23.52 -0.73
CA GLY A 208 -6.13 24.05 0.06
C GLY A 208 -7.16 23.00 0.48
N LEU A 209 -6.73 21.76 0.67
CA LEU A 209 -7.60 20.65 1.10
C LEU A 209 -7.90 20.71 2.60
N VAL A 210 -7.03 21.37 3.38
CA VAL A 210 -7.14 21.52 4.84
C VAL A 210 -7.24 22.96 5.26
#